data_c646089e87714825dade4ead459624a2
#
_entry.id   c646089e87714825dade4ead459624a2
#
_cell.length_a   1.000
_cell.length_b   1.000
_cell.length_c   1.000
_cell.angle_alpha   90.00
_cell.angle_beta   90.00
_cell.angle_gamma   90.00
#
_symmetry.space_group_name_H-M   'P 1'
#
loop_
_entity.id
_entity.type
_entity.pdbx_description
1 polymer ?
#
loop_
_entity_poly.entity_id
_entity_poly.type
_entity_poly.pdbx_seq_one_letter_code
_entity_poly.pdbx_strand_id
1 'polypeptide(L)'
;MANTKDLAMIAHLLRRAGFGATRDELERYAEQGYDATVEELINPPADKSAGKTALLVRYNPSCLLPGGVTVPGQYNWMYHMITTQRPLEEKMSLFWHMIFCAGHSKIDSGYEMGRMVAMFREHGMGNFRDLIYRLSTSPGMMYYLDNTESHKANLNENYGRELLELFSLGVGMDEGFNYSEDDVKVCARAFTGWNVAPSYPPFPHGRSPWEFRFDPGDHDYSEKTFLGETGNL
;
A
#
# COMPACT_ATOMS: atom_id res chain seq x y z
N MET A 1 19.31 33.03 15.67
CA MET A 1 18.60 33.02 14.35
C MET A 1 19.27 31.99 13.48
N ALA A 2 18.52 31.01 12.97
CA ALA A 2 19.04 30.01 12.07
C ALA A 2 19.60 30.67 10.80
N ASN A 3 20.74 30.15 10.32
CA ASN A 3 21.37 30.62 9.08
C ASN A 3 20.45 30.36 7.88
N THR A 4 20.44 31.26 6.90
CA THR A 4 19.62 31.11 5.68
C THR A 4 19.92 29.81 4.94
N LYS A 5 21.17 29.32 4.96
CA LYS A 5 21.56 28.04 4.36
C LYS A 5 20.93 26.86 5.09
N ASP A 6 20.88 26.87 6.42
CA ASP A 6 20.29 25.81 7.22
C ASP A 6 18.78 25.76 7.01
N LEU A 7 18.13 26.91 6.97
CA LEU A 7 16.70 26.98 6.63
C LEU A 7 16.38 26.43 5.24
N ALA A 8 17.23 26.68 4.25
CA ALA A 8 17.05 26.17 2.90
C ALA A 8 17.19 24.63 2.85
N MET A 9 18.19 24.08 3.57
CA MET A 9 18.39 22.64 3.67
C MET A 9 17.22 21.94 4.39
N ILE A 10 16.77 22.48 5.50
CA ILE A 10 15.63 21.95 6.24
C ILE A 10 14.34 22.04 5.39
N ALA A 11 14.11 23.16 4.70
CA ALA A 11 12.98 23.30 3.80
C ALA A 11 13.01 22.29 2.66
N HIS A 12 14.20 21.97 2.13
CA HIS A 12 14.37 20.92 1.14
C HIS A 12 14.03 19.54 1.73
N LEU A 13 14.58 19.20 2.90
CA LEU A 13 14.32 17.96 3.61
C LEU A 13 12.82 17.75 3.85
N LEU A 14 12.14 18.73 4.43
CA LEU A 14 10.73 18.62 4.79
C LEU A 14 9.77 18.58 3.59
N ARG A 15 10.18 19.11 2.43
CA ARG A 15 9.45 18.90 1.17
C ARG A 15 9.64 17.49 0.60
N ARG A 16 10.83 16.90 0.80
CA ARG A 16 11.12 15.53 0.32
C ARG A 16 10.54 14.46 1.23
N ALA A 17 10.72 14.63 2.54
CA ALA A 17 10.29 13.67 3.56
C ALA A 17 8.87 13.96 4.11
N GLY A 18 8.19 14.96 3.59
CA GLY A 18 6.84 15.34 4.02
C GLY A 18 6.14 16.22 2.98
N PHE A 19 5.33 17.15 3.45
CA PHE A 19 4.49 18.02 2.62
C PHE A 19 4.85 19.51 2.77
N GLY A 20 6.05 19.80 3.26
CA GLY A 20 6.53 21.14 3.58
C GLY A 20 6.40 21.45 5.06
N ALA A 21 6.67 22.70 5.42
CA ALA A 21 6.59 23.19 6.79
C ALA A 21 6.32 24.70 6.81
N THR A 22 5.72 25.20 7.88
CA THR A 22 5.57 26.63 8.15
C THR A 22 6.92 27.25 8.48
N ARG A 23 6.99 28.59 8.47
CA ARG A 23 8.22 29.31 8.82
C ARG A 23 8.69 28.99 10.22
N ASP A 24 7.80 28.93 11.19
CA ASP A 24 8.12 28.64 12.58
C ASP A 24 8.65 27.20 12.76
N GLU A 25 8.08 26.25 12.03
CA GLU A 25 8.59 24.87 12.00
C GLU A 25 9.98 24.78 11.37
N LEU A 26 10.22 25.51 10.27
CA LEU A 26 11.54 25.55 9.65
C LEU A 26 12.60 26.10 10.60
N GLU A 27 12.29 27.16 11.34
CA GLU A 27 13.22 27.75 12.34
C GLU A 27 13.46 26.78 13.48
N ARG A 28 12.44 26.13 14.01
CA ARG A 28 12.55 25.07 15.04
C ARG A 28 13.46 23.92 14.60
N TYR A 29 13.23 23.39 13.41
CA TYR A 29 14.04 22.29 12.88
C TYR A 29 15.46 22.71 12.51
N ALA A 30 15.66 23.94 12.06
CA ALA A 30 17.00 24.47 11.80
C ALA A 30 17.81 24.67 13.10
N GLU A 31 17.15 25.06 14.21
CA GLU A 31 17.78 25.13 15.54
C GLU A 31 18.09 23.73 16.10
N GLN A 32 17.24 22.74 15.84
CA GLN A 32 17.45 21.33 16.20
C GLN A 32 18.64 20.72 15.45
N GLY A 33 18.86 21.15 14.20
CA GLY A 33 19.89 20.63 13.32
C GLY A 33 19.41 19.55 12.34
N TYR A 34 20.13 19.42 11.23
CA TYR A 34 19.73 18.55 10.12
C TYR A 34 19.63 17.08 10.52
N ASP A 35 20.68 16.52 11.14
CA ASP A 35 20.76 15.10 11.49
C ASP A 35 19.70 14.72 12.55
N ALA A 36 19.48 15.57 13.54
CA ALA A 36 18.45 15.38 14.54
C ALA A 36 17.02 15.45 13.93
N THR A 37 16.85 16.30 12.90
CA THR A 37 15.59 16.36 12.16
C THR A 37 15.36 15.09 11.34
N VAL A 38 16.38 14.55 10.69
CA VAL A 38 16.29 13.26 9.97
C VAL A 38 15.92 12.14 10.93
N GLU A 39 16.56 12.08 12.09
CA GLU A 39 16.27 11.07 13.11
C GLU A 39 14.82 11.16 13.62
N GLU A 40 14.31 12.36 13.87
CA GLU A 40 12.90 12.57 14.27
C GLU A 40 11.92 12.14 13.18
N LEU A 41 12.27 12.32 11.91
CA LEU A 41 11.43 11.90 10.79
C LEU A 41 11.38 10.36 10.64
N ILE A 42 12.51 9.69 10.86
CA ILE A 42 12.63 8.23 10.77
C ILE A 42 12.02 7.54 11.99
N ASN A 43 12.29 8.08 13.19
CA ASN A 43 11.83 7.57 14.47
C ASN A 43 10.93 8.63 15.18
N PRO A 44 9.74 8.90 14.60
CA PRO A 44 8.88 9.94 15.15
C PRO A 44 8.37 9.57 16.54
N PRO A 45 8.08 10.57 17.41
CA PRO A 45 7.48 10.33 18.70
C PRO A 45 6.11 9.66 18.56
N ALA A 46 5.62 9.06 19.65
CA ALA A 46 4.32 8.39 19.68
C ALA A 46 3.24 9.33 19.13
N ASP A 47 2.42 8.80 18.24
CA ASP A 47 1.36 9.57 17.57
C ASP A 47 0.30 10.04 18.58
N LYS A 48 0.13 11.36 18.69
CA LYS A 48 -0.91 12.00 19.48
C LYS A 48 -2.12 12.42 18.62
N SER A 49 -2.15 12.04 17.34
CA SER A 49 -3.18 12.46 16.40
C SER A 49 -4.49 11.65 16.50
N ALA A 50 -4.55 10.61 17.33
CA ALA A 50 -5.75 9.79 17.50
C ALA A 50 -7.02 10.62 17.76
N GLY A 51 -6.90 11.75 18.49
CA GLY A 51 -7.98 12.69 18.72
C GLY A 51 -8.43 13.43 17.45
N LYS A 52 -7.54 13.70 16.52
CA LYS A 52 -7.85 14.39 15.26
C LYS A 52 -8.61 13.47 14.30
N THR A 53 -8.21 12.20 14.22
CA THR A 53 -8.95 11.19 13.45
C THR A 53 -10.37 11.03 13.99
N ALA A 54 -10.55 11.02 15.32
CA ALA A 54 -11.87 10.95 15.95
C ALA A 54 -12.76 12.15 15.59
N LEU A 55 -12.20 13.35 15.45
CA LEU A 55 -12.94 14.52 14.98
C LEU A 55 -13.38 14.38 13.53
N LEU A 56 -12.50 13.90 12.64
CA LEU A 56 -12.85 13.68 11.25
C LEU A 56 -13.99 12.66 11.12
N VAL A 57 -13.90 11.54 11.80
CA VAL A 57 -14.95 10.51 11.84
C VAL A 57 -16.27 11.07 12.36
N ARG A 58 -16.23 11.95 13.37
CA ARG A 58 -17.42 12.59 13.90
C ARG A 58 -18.13 13.49 12.90
N TYR A 59 -17.37 14.22 12.09
CA TYR A 59 -17.93 15.15 11.09
C TYR A 59 -18.13 14.54 9.71
N ASN A 60 -17.43 13.46 9.39
CA ASN A 60 -17.55 12.74 8.12
C ASN A 60 -17.50 11.21 8.33
N PRO A 61 -18.51 10.61 8.97
CA PRO A 61 -18.51 9.18 9.28
C PRO A 61 -18.48 8.28 8.05
N SER A 62 -18.88 8.79 6.89
CA SER A 62 -18.86 8.04 5.62
C SER A 62 -17.46 7.61 5.18
N CYS A 63 -16.40 8.23 5.66
CA CYS A 63 -15.02 7.82 5.37
C CYS A 63 -14.61 6.46 5.94
N LEU A 64 -15.40 5.92 6.89
CA LEU A 64 -15.17 4.61 7.52
C LEU A 64 -16.19 3.55 7.12
N LEU A 65 -17.19 3.90 6.34
CA LEU A 65 -18.22 2.95 5.97
C LEU A 65 -17.75 2.02 4.85
N PRO A 66 -17.88 0.71 4.99
CA PRO A 66 -17.70 -0.22 3.89
C PRO A 66 -18.59 0.16 2.71
N GLY A 67 -18.05 0.19 1.50
CA GLY A 67 -18.78 0.58 0.30
C GLY A 67 -19.05 2.07 0.19
N GLY A 68 -18.36 2.87 0.96
CA GLY A 68 -18.40 4.32 0.79
C GLY A 68 -17.81 4.73 -0.55
N VAL A 69 -18.33 5.84 -1.08
CA VAL A 69 -17.73 6.50 -2.25
C VAL A 69 -16.28 6.91 -1.94
N THR A 70 -15.44 6.99 -2.95
CA THR A 70 -14.00 7.29 -2.81
C THR A 70 -13.73 8.67 -2.20
N VAL A 71 -14.60 9.63 -2.46
CA VAL A 71 -14.41 11.04 -2.07
C VAL A 71 -14.19 11.22 -0.56
N PRO A 72 -14.98 10.60 0.34
CA PRO A 72 -14.70 10.67 1.78
C PRO A 72 -13.34 10.09 2.17
N GLY A 73 -12.90 9.02 1.52
CA GLY A 73 -11.57 8.43 1.73
C GLY A 73 -10.44 9.38 1.30
N GLN A 74 -10.61 10.07 0.17
CA GLN A 74 -9.67 11.09 -0.32
C GLN A 74 -9.57 12.27 0.66
N TYR A 75 -10.69 12.77 1.17
CA TYR A 75 -10.69 13.83 2.19
C TYR A 75 -10.03 13.38 3.49
N ASN A 76 -10.27 12.14 3.93
CA ASN A 76 -9.62 11.59 5.09
C ASN A 76 -8.10 11.54 4.90
N TRP A 77 -7.63 11.03 3.78
CA TRP A 77 -6.19 10.95 3.51
C TRP A 77 -5.55 12.32 3.38
N MET A 78 -6.18 13.24 2.67
CA MET A 78 -5.70 14.64 2.56
C MET A 78 -5.63 15.31 3.95
N TYR A 79 -6.62 15.09 4.80
CA TYR A 79 -6.61 15.59 6.17
C TYR A 79 -5.44 15.01 6.97
N HIS A 80 -5.15 13.71 6.83
CA HIS A 80 -3.97 13.09 7.45
C HIS A 80 -2.67 13.74 6.95
N MET A 81 -2.50 13.93 5.65
CA MET A 81 -1.31 14.59 5.09
C MET A 81 -1.08 15.99 5.64
N ILE A 82 -2.15 16.75 5.89
CA ILE A 82 -2.08 18.13 6.40
C ILE A 82 -1.81 18.17 7.90
N THR A 83 -2.34 17.22 8.67
CA THR A 83 -2.38 17.30 10.14
C THR A 83 -1.45 16.33 10.85
N THR A 84 -0.79 15.43 10.12
CA THR A 84 0.08 14.40 10.71
C THR A 84 1.29 15.02 11.40
N GLN A 85 1.71 14.42 12.50
CA GLN A 85 2.99 14.68 13.14
C GLN A 85 4.08 13.68 12.70
N ARG A 86 3.73 12.78 11.77
CA ARG A 86 4.59 11.74 11.21
C ARG A 86 4.61 11.85 9.67
N PRO A 87 5.12 12.98 9.15
CA PRO A 87 4.97 13.33 7.73
C PRO A 87 5.67 12.35 6.79
N LEU A 88 6.77 11.71 7.22
CA LEU A 88 7.48 10.73 6.40
C LEU A 88 6.64 9.46 6.19
N GLU A 89 5.89 9.00 7.19
CA GLU A 89 5.01 7.84 7.03
C GLU A 89 3.92 8.10 5.99
N GLU A 90 3.29 9.28 6.04
CA GLU A 90 2.29 9.66 5.03
C GLU A 90 2.93 9.84 3.64
N LYS A 91 4.15 10.36 3.58
CA LYS A 91 4.90 10.48 2.33
C LYS A 91 5.24 9.13 1.73
N MET A 92 5.65 8.17 2.56
CA MET A 92 5.91 6.80 2.14
C MET A 92 4.62 6.07 1.76
N SER A 93 3.51 6.32 2.45
CA SER A 93 2.20 5.81 2.05
C SER A 93 1.81 6.29 0.65
N LEU A 94 2.02 7.57 0.35
CA LEU A 94 1.78 8.14 -0.98
C LEU A 94 2.73 7.54 -2.03
N PHE A 95 4.00 7.35 -1.69
CA PHE A 95 4.99 6.71 -2.57
C PHE A 95 4.58 5.28 -2.94
N TRP A 96 4.22 4.45 -1.96
CA TRP A 96 3.80 3.08 -2.21
C TRP A 96 2.47 2.99 -2.95
N HIS A 97 1.54 3.89 -2.66
CA HIS A 97 0.28 3.97 -3.40
C HIS A 97 0.49 4.32 -4.89
N MET A 98 1.55 5.04 -5.21
CA MET A 98 1.92 5.38 -6.59
C MET A 98 2.53 4.18 -7.33
N ILE A 99 3.28 3.32 -6.62
CA ILE A 99 3.90 2.11 -7.17
C ILE A 99 2.88 0.97 -7.24
N PHE A 100 2.20 0.71 -6.13
CA PHE A 100 1.19 -0.35 -5.99
C PHE A 100 -0.21 0.20 -6.21
N CYS A 101 -0.37 0.90 -7.33
CA CYS A 101 -1.62 1.60 -7.62
C CYS A 101 -2.77 0.61 -7.87
N ALA A 102 -3.95 1.01 -7.39
CA ALA A 102 -5.19 0.31 -7.65
C ALA A 102 -6.28 1.34 -7.98
N GLY A 103 -7.16 0.98 -8.91
CA GLY A 103 -8.19 1.89 -9.41
C GLY A 103 -9.54 1.65 -8.75
N HIS A 104 -10.12 2.71 -8.17
CA HIS A 104 -11.47 2.66 -7.62
C HIS A 104 -12.50 2.22 -8.65
N SER A 105 -12.34 2.59 -9.91
CA SER A 105 -13.28 2.21 -10.99
C SER A 105 -13.46 0.70 -11.16
N LYS A 106 -12.49 -0.11 -10.71
CA LYS A 106 -12.56 -1.58 -10.72
C LYS A 106 -12.92 -2.14 -9.35
N ILE A 107 -12.29 -1.65 -8.27
CA ILE A 107 -12.54 -2.14 -6.90
C ILE A 107 -13.95 -1.76 -6.43
N ASP A 108 -14.46 -0.61 -6.83
CA ASP A 108 -15.77 -0.02 -6.45
C ASP A 108 -16.02 -0.02 -4.93
N SER A 109 -14.95 0.12 -4.15
CA SER A 109 -14.99 0.19 -2.70
C SER A 109 -14.00 1.22 -2.17
N GLY A 110 -14.51 2.36 -1.73
CA GLY A 110 -13.70 3.40 -1.06
C GLY A 110 -13.12 2.90 0.26
N TYR A 111 -13.77 1.95 0.91
CA TYR A 111 -13.28 1.33 2.14
C TYR A 111 -12.02 0.50 1.89
N GLU A 112 -12.01 -0.38 0.89
CA GLU A 112 -10.83 -1.20 0.55
C GLU A 112 -9.67 -0.32 0.05
N MET A 113 -9.94 0.73 -0.70
CA MET A 113 -8.94 1.75 -1.05
C MET A 113 -8.34 2.40 0.20
N GLY A 114 -9.17 2.75 1.17
CA GLY A 114 -8.72 3.31 2.45
C GLY A 114 -7.88 2.32 3.27
N ARG A 115 -8.22 1.03 3.27
CA ARG A 115 -7.44 -0.04 3.92
C ARG A 115 -6.04 -0.19 3.29
N MET A 116 -5.94 -0.11 1.96
CA MET A 116 -4.64 -0.14 1.28
C MET A 116 -3.76 1.04 1.68
N VAL A 117 -4.31 2.25 1.72
CA VAL A 117 -3.58 3.45 2.18
C VAL A 117 -3.13 3.29 3.64
N ALA A 118 -4.00 2.76 4.52
CA ALA A 118 -3.66 2.51 5.92
C ALA A 118 -2.53 1.46 6.05
N MET A 119 -2.56 0.41 5.25
CA MET A 119 -1.52 -0.62 5.20
C MET A 119 -0.17 -0.02 4.76
N PHE A 120 -0.14 0.84 3.74
CA PHE A 120 1.08 1.53 3.34
C PHE A 120 1.61 2.48 4.40
N ARG A 121 0.74 3.17 5.14
CA ARG A 121 1.14 4.04 6.25
C ARG A 121 1.80 3.24 7.37
N GLU A 122 1.21 2.12 7.75
CA GLU A 122 1.68 1.30 8.85
C GLU A 122 2.96 0.53 8.52
N HIS A 123 3.09 0.04 7.29
CA HIS A 123 4.16 -0.89 6.91
C HIS A 123 5.13 -0.35 5.86
N GLY A 124 4.85 0.80 5.27
CA GLY A 124 5.62 1.33 4.14
C GLY A 124 7.05 1.78 4.47
N MET A 125 7.39 1.93 5.74
CA MET A 125 8.76 2.17 6.21
C MET A 125 9.44 0.90 6.74
N GLY A 126 8.76 -0.24 6.68
CA GLY A 126 9.23 -1.53 7.15
C GLY A 126 9.96 -2.36 6.09
N ASN A 127 9.92 -3.66 6.27
CA ASN A 127 10.53 -4.61 5.35
C ASN A 127 9.71 -4.75 4.06
N PHE A 128 10.39 -4.71 2.91
CA PHE A 128 9.74 -4.80 1.60
C PHE A 128 9.03 -6.14 1.37
N ARG A 129 9.61 -7.26 1.82
CA ARG A 129 8.98 -8.58 1.73
C ARG A 129 7.64 -8.61 2.48
N ASP A 130 7.61 -8.05 3.69
CA ASP A 130 6.39 -8.00 4.49
C ASP A 130 5.34 -7.09 3.84
N LEU A 131 5.78 -5.99 3.24
CA LEU A 131 4.90 -5.08 2.50
C LEU A 131 4.27 -5.77 1.29
N ILE A 132 5.06 -6.48 0.47
CA ILE A 132 4.56 -7.26 -0.68
C ILE A 132 3.61 -8.37 -0.23
N TYR A 133 3.92 -9.09 0.84
CA TYR A 133 3.03 -10.11 1.38
C TYR A 133 1.67 -9.53 1.80
N ARG A 134 1.68 -8.39 2.50
CA ARG A 134 0.45 -7.67 2.89
C ARG A 134 -0.32 -7.14 1.69
N LEU A 135 0.38 -6.65 0.67
CA LEU A 135 -0.22 -6.25 -0.59
C LEU A 135 -0.92 -7.43 -1.27
N SER A 136 -0.23 -8.59 -1.34
CA SER A 136 -0.74 -9.82 -1.96
C SER A 136 -1.99 -10.35 -1.27
N THR A 137 -2.10 -10.16 0.05
CA THR A 137 -3.27 -10.55 0.85
C THR A 137 -4.29 -9.42 1.01
N SER A 138 -4.04 -8.25 0.43
CA SER A 138 -5.01 -7.15 0.44
C SER A 138 -6.19 -7.46 -0.46
N PRO A 139 -7.42 -7.53 0.05
CA PRO A 139 -8.59 -7.83 -0.76
C PRO A 139 -8.80 -6.88 -1.93
N GLY A 140 -8.54 -5.59 -1.72
CA GLY A 140 -8.62 -4.58 -2.78
C GLY A 140 -7.66 -4.86 -3.93
N MET A 141 -6.40 -5.25 -3.65
CA MET A 141 -5.42 -5.59 -4.68
C MET A 141 -5.73 -6.91 -5.36
N MET A 142 -6.13 -7.93 -4.59
CA MET A 142 -6.53 -9.23 -5.15
C MET A 142 -7.66 -9.09 -6.14
N TYR A 143 -8.66 -8.25 -5.84
CA TYR A 143 -9.75 -7.95 -6.74
C TYR A 143 -9.30 -7.09 -7.93
N TYR A 144 -8.44 -6.10 -7.68
CA TYR A 144 -7.95 -5.20 -8.74
C TYR A 144 -7.15 -5.94 -9.82
N LEU A 145 -6.36 -6.93 -9.45
CA LEU A 145 -5.53 -7.72 -10.36
C LEU A 145 -6.10 -9.10 -10.68
N ASP A 146 -7.40 -9.31 -10.44
CA ASP A 146 -8.14 -10.52 -10.79
C ASP A 146 -7.57 -11.82 -10.20
N ASN A 147 -6.83 -11.74 -9.07
CA ASN A 147 -6.32 -12.94 -8.43
C ASN A 147 -7.46 -13.84 -7.90
N THR A 148 -8.61 -13.22 -7.57
CA THR A 148 -9.83 -13.94 -7.17
C THR A 148 -10.41 -14.82 -8.29
N GLU A 149 -10.01 -14.58 -9.54
CA GLU A 149 -10.38 -15.34 -10.73
C GLU A 149 -9.32 -16.38 -11.14
N SER A 150 -8.24 -16.52 -10.35
CA SER A 150 -7.18 -17.50 -10.58
C SER A 150 -7.49 -18.80 -9.85
N HIS A 151 -7.86 -19.83 -10.61
CA HIS A 151 -8.25 -21.14 -10.11
C HIS A 151 -7.26 -22.22 -10.60
N LYS A 152 -7.09 -23.30 -9.83
CA LYS A 152 -6.23 -24.43 -10.25
C LYS A 152 -6.59 -25.03 -11.61
N ALA A 153 -7.87 -24.96 -12.00
CA ALA A 153 -8.37 -25.45 -13.29
C ALA A 153 -8.37 -24.39 -14.39
N ASN A 154 -8.25 -23.12 -14.06
CA ASN A 154 -8.27 -21.99 -14.96
C ASN A 154 -7.44 -20.84 -14.39
N LEU A 155 -6.16 -20.80 -14.76
CA LEU A 155 -5.23 -19.81 -14.23
C LEU A 155 -5.52 -18.41 -14.77
N ASN A 156 -5.46 -17.42 -13.89
CA ASN A 156 -5.33 -16.03 -14.28
C ASN A 156 -3.92 -15.53 -13.92
N GLU A 157 -3.15 -15.16 -14.93
CA GLU A 157 -1.74 -14.78 -14.77
C GLU A 157 -1.54 -13.32 -14.36
N ASN A 158 -2.60 -12.52 -14.35
CA ASN A 158 -2.50 -11.06 -14.20
C ASN A 158 -1.73 -10.68 -12.94
N TYR A 159 -2.15 -11.19 -11.78
CA TYR A 159 -1.47 -10.89 -10.53
C TYR A 159 -0.01 -11.37 -10.52
N GLY A 160 0.26 -12.59 -10.98
CA GLY A 160 1.62 -13.14 -11.06
C GLY A 160 2.54 -12.31 -11.93
N ARG A 161 2.04 -11.84 -13.06
CA ARG A 161 2.76 -10.95 -13.99
C ARG A 161 3.08 -9.62 -13.32
N GLU A 162 2.09 -8.95 -12.77
CA GLU A 162 2.28 -7.64 -12.12
C GLU A 162 3.21 -7.72 -10.91
N LEU A 163 3.17 -8.83 -10.15
CA LEU A 163 4.09 -9.06 -9.04
C LEU A 163 5.54 -9.10 -9.51
N LEU A 164 5.83 -9.75 -10.64
CA LEU A 164 7.17 -9.86 -11.19
C LEU A 164 7.56 -8.57 -11.92
N GLU A 165 6.70 -8.08 -12.79
CA GLU A 165 6.99 -7.01 -13.73
C GLU A 165 6.97 -5.62 -13.09
N LEU A 166 5.91 -5.27 -12.35
CA LEU A 166 5.74 -3.93 -11.80
C LEU A 166 6.13 -3.82 -10.32
N PHE A 167 6.01 -4.90 -9.56
CA PHE A 167 6.14 -4.81 -8.11
C PHE A 167 7.49 -5.28 -7.58
N SER A 168 8.29 -6.05 -8.35
CA SER A 168 9.54 -6.59 -7.84
C SER A 168 10.71 -6.55 -8.82
N LEU A 169 10.70 -7.29 -9.93
CA LEU A 169 11.86 -7.51 -10.78
C LEU A 169 12.00 -6.51 -11.93
N GLY A 170 10.90 -5.85 -12.30
CA GLY A 170 10.88 -4.87 -13.39
C GLY A 170 10.49 -5.46 -14.74
N VAL A 171 10.12 -4.57 -15.67
CA VAL A 171 9.87 -4.92 -17.08
C VAL A 171 11.21 -5.18 -17.74
N GLY A 172 11.40 -6.34 -18.31
CA GLY A 172 12.60 -6.56 -19.09
C GLY A 172 12.89 -8.02 -19.34
N MET A 173 12.65 -8.41 -20.58
CA MET A 173 13.11 -9.65 -21.17
C MET A 173 14.32 -9.40 -22.06
N ASP A 174 15.15 -8.39 -21.76
CA ASP A 174 16.41 -8.18 -22.45
C ASP A 174 17.45 -9.18 -21.96
N GLU A 175 18.47 -9.47 -22.77
CA GLU A 175 19.49 -10.48 -22.54
C GLU A 175 20.11 -10.40 -21.12
N GLY A 176 19.61 -11.22 -20.20
CA GLY A 176 20.06 -11.23 -18.80
C GLY A 176 18.93 -11.42 -17.78
N PHE A 177 17.89 -12.03 -18.16
CA PHE A 177 16.66 -12.45 -17.48
C PHE A 177 16.54 -12.34 -15.98
N ASN A 178 15.52 -11.61 -15.56
CA ASN A 178 14.99 -11.71 -14.21
C ASN A 178 13.96 -12.87 -14.09
N TYR A 179 13.12 -13.11 -15.09
CA TYR A 179 12.08 -14.15 -15.12
C TYR A 179 11.62 -14.47 -16.55
N SER A 180 10.98 -15.62 -16.73
CA SER A 180 10.39 -16.08 -18.00
C SER A 180 8.85 -16.04 -17.97
N GLU A 181 8.20 -16.22 -19.13
CA GLU A 181 6.74 -16.42 -19.20
C GLU A 181 6.28 -17.67 -18.42
N ASP A 182 7.13 -18.68 -18.34
CA ASP A 182 6.82 -19.86 -17.52
C ASP A 182 6.87 -19.55 -16.03
N ASP A 183 7.78 -18.66 -15.58
CA ASP A 183 7.79 -18.17 -14.20
C ASP A 183 6.51 -17.39 -13.86
N VAL A 184 5.97 -16.60 -14.81
CA VAL A 184 4.68 -15.92 -14.62
C VAL A 184 3.55 -16.92 -14.39
N LYS A 185 3.47 -17.98 -15.20
CA LYS A 185 2.47 -19.05 -15.04
C LYS A 185 2.65 -19.80 -13.72
N VAL A 186 3.88 -20.10 -13.35
CA VAL A 186 4.20 -20.78 -12.10
C VAL A 186 3.83 -19.88 -10.91
N CYS A 187 4.11 -18.58 -11.00
CA CYS A 187 3.67 -17.61 -10.00
C CYS A 187 2.15 -17.62 -9.85
N ALA A 188 1.39 -17.55 -10.95
CA ALA A 188 -0.07 -17.63 -10.92
C ALA A 188 -0.57 -18.95 -10.27
N ARG A 189 0.09 -20.09 -10.55
CA ARG A 189 -0.22 -21.37 -9.90
C ARG A 189 -0.01 -21.32 -8.38
N ALA A 190 1.03 -20.64 -7.92
CA ALA A 190 1.31 -20.47 -6.49
C ALA A 190 0.24 -19.65 -5.75
N PHE A 191 -0.41 -18.71 -6.45
CA PHE A 191 -1.48 -17.88 -5.90
C PHE A 191 -2.89 -18.44 -6.08
N THR A 192 -3.06 -19.63 -6.69
CA THR A 192 -4.38 -20.29 -6.76
C THR A 192 -4.91 -20.59 -5.36
N GLY A 193 -6.22 -20.50 -5.18
CA GLY A 193 -6.85 -20.66 -3.87
C GLY A 193 -6.78 -19.43 -2.97
N TRP A 194 -6.00 -18.39 -3.34
CA TRP A 194 -6.03 -17.10 -2.66
C TRP A 194 -7.26 -16.32 -3.12
N ASN A 195 -8.16 -16.05 -2.18
CA ASN A 195 -9.45 -15.45 -2.48
C ASN A 195 -9.89 -14.47 -1.39
N VAL A 196 -11.05 -13.86 -1.55
CA VAL A 196 -11.66 -12.95 -0.60
C VAL A 196 -12.97 -13.50 -0.07
N ALA A 197 -13.32 -13.16 1.16
CA ALA A 197 -14.59 -13.48 1.78
C ALA A 197 -15.29 -12.19 2.25
N PRO A 198 -16.60 -12.03 2.05
CA PRO A 198 -17.44 -12.91 1.24
C PRO A 198 -17.03 -12.93 -0.22
N SER A 199 -17.14 -14.08 -0.87
CA SER A 199 -16.70 -14.36 -2.25
C SER A 199 -17.51 -13.60 -3.29
N TYR A 200 -17.93 -12.59 -3.21
CA TYR A 200 -18.61 -11.54 -3.95
C TYR A 200 -19.40 -10.68 -2.97
N PRO A 201 -19.21 -9.38 -2.99
CA PRO A 201 -19.96 -8.53 -2.06
C PRO A 201 -21.44 -8.72 -2.30
N PRO A 202 -22.19 -9.12 -1.27
CA PRO A 202 -23.67 -9.16 -1.40
C PRO A 202 -24.14 -7.75 -1.77
N PHE A 203 -25.06 -7.68 -2.71
CA PHE A 203 -25.66 -6.39 -3.07
C PHE A 203 -26.45 -5.82 -1.87
N PRO A 204 -26.33 -4.52 -1.56
CA PRO A 204 -25.54 -3.50 -2.23
C PRO A 204 -24.06 -3.62 -1.89
N HIS A 205 -23.20 -3.50 -2.92
CA HIS A 205 -21.76 -3.61 -2.83
C HIS A 205 -21.20 -2.84 -1.63
N GLY A 206 -20.25 -3.44 -0.93
CA GLY A 206 -19.40 -2.78 0.03
C GLY A 206 -19.98 -2.52 1.41
N ARG A 207 -21.03 -3.19 1.85
CA ARG A 207 -21.52 -3.10 3.23
C ARG A 207 -20.76 -3.98 4.22
N SER A 208 -20.00 -4.95 3.74
CA SER A 208 -19.13 -5.77 4.57
C SER A 208 -17.69 -5.63 4.12
N PRO A 209 -16.73 -5.48 5.03
CA PRO A 209 -15.32 -5.52 4.68
C PRO A 209 -14.98 -6.85 4.03
N TRP A 210 -14.11 -6.83 3.04
CA TRP A 210 -13.56 -8.03 2.45
C TRP A 210 -12.39 -8.51 3.32
N GLU A 211 -12.28 -9.84 3.47
CA GLU A 211 -11.17 -10.45 4.19
C GLU A 211 -10.45 -11.45 3.28
N PHE A 212 -9.15 -11.54 3.41
CA PHE A 212 -8.37 -12.58 2.77
C PHE A 212 -8.84 -13.95 3.21
N ARG A 213 -9.01 -14.86 2.25
CA ARG A 213 -9.36 -16.26 2.48
C ARG A 213 -8.52 -17.16 1.60
N PHE A 214 -7.89 -18.17 2.20
CA PHE A 214 -7.29 -19.27 1.44
C PHE A 214 -8.28 -20.41 1.29
N ASP A 215 -8.47 -20.88 0.05
CA ASP A 215 -9.26 -22.06 -0.28
C ASP A 215 -8.35 -23.23 -0.69
N PRO A 216 -8.08 -24.18 0.24
CA PRO A 216 -7.21 -25.31 -0.07
C PRO A 216 -7.78 -26.23 -1.18
N GLY A 217 -9.11 -26.20 -1.39
CA GLY A 217 -9.76 -26.97 -2.43
C GLY A 217 -9.45 -26.49 -3.85
N ASP A 218 -9.09 -25.23 -3.98
CA ASP A 218 -8.80 -24.56 -5.26
C ASP A 218 -7.31 -24.24 -5.46
N HIS A 219 -6.46 -24.63 -4.52
CA HIS A 219 -5.00 -24.46 -4.65
C HIS A 219 -4.35 -25.58 -5.46
N ASP A 220 -3.39 -25.21 -6.31
CA ASP A 220 -2.54 -26.15 -7.06
C ASP A 220 -1.34 -26.57 -6.21
N TYR A 221 -1.42 -27.78 -5.61
CA TYR A 221 -0.36 -28.37 -4.81
C TYR A 221 0.71 -29.12 -5.61
N SER A 222 0.65 -29.11 -6.94
CA SER A 222 1.68 -29.77 -7.74
C SER A 222 3.02 -29.04 -7.64
N GLU A 223 4.11 -29.80 -7.84
CA GLU A 223 5.46 -29.25 -7.83
C GLU A 223 5.60 -28.09 -8.82
N LYS A 224 6.34 -27.08 -8.44
CA LYS A 224 6.58 -25.86 -9.19
C LYS A 224 8.07 -25.57 -9.26
N THR A 225 8.54 -25.15 -10.44
CA THR A 225 9.89 -24.58 -10.59
C THR A 225 9.73 -23.09 -10.88
N PHE A 226 10.16 -22.26 -9.95
CA PHE A 226 9.99 -20.80 -9.99
C PHE A 226 11.35 -20.13 -9.82
N LEU A 227 11.75 -19.29 -10.75
CA LEU A 227 13.05 -18.59 -10.74
C LEU A 227 14.24 -19.55 -10.53
N GLY A 228 14.16 -20.76 -11.06
CA GLY A 228 15.18 -21.79 -10.94
C GLY A 228 15.08 -22.66 -9.67
N GLU A 229 14.25 -22.32 -8.71
CA GLU A 229 14.02 -23.11 -7.50
C GLU A 229 12.79 -24.02 -7.64
N THR A 230 12.92 -25.28 -7.22
CA THR A 230 11.85 -26.28 -7.35
C THR A 230 11.31 -26.69 -5.98
N GLY A 231 9.98 -26.73 -5.86
CA GLY A 231 9.30 -27.13 -4.63
C GLY A 231 7.79 -27.02 -4.72
N ASN A 232 7.15 -27.30 -3.61
CA ASN A 232 5.73 -27.03 -3.41
C ASN A 232 5.57 -25.65 -2.76
N LEU A 233 5.06 -24.71 -3.52
CA LEU A 233 4.78 -23.34 -3.11
C LEU A 233 3.29 -23.15 -2.86
#